data_060db2147e5035db3fb1a16e670e01fb
#
_entry.id   060db2147e5035db3fb1a16e670e01fb
#
_cell.length_a   1.000
_cell.length_b   1.000
_cell.length_c   1.000
_cell.angle_alpha   90.00
_cell.angle_beta   90.00
_cell.angle_gamma   90.00
#
_symmetry.space_group_name_H-M   'P 1'
#
loop_
_entity.id
_entity.type
_entity.pdbx_description
1 polymer ?
#
loop_
_entity_poly.entity_id
_entity_poly.type
_entity_poly.pdbx_seq_one_letter_code
_entity_poly.pdbx_strand_id
1 'polypeptide(L)'
;MKDKQIKIYLASPRGFCAGVDRAIEIVKKSLEKFGSPVYVRHEIVHNKHVVESLKKIGAIFVEELDEIKDKSRPVIFSAHGVPKSIPAQANDLKMDYIDATCPLVSKVHREAENLNKKGDHILLIGHRNHPEAVSYTHLRA
;
A
#
# COMPACT_ATOMS: atom_id res chain seq x y z
N MET A 1 36.45 3.82 33.34
CA MET A 1 35.05 3.57 32.90
C MET A 1 35.00 2.13 32.37
N LYS A 2 34.19 1.24 32.99
CA LYS A 2 34.07 -0.15 32.51
C LYS A 2 33.29 -0.13 31.20
N ASP A 3 33.92 -0.60 30.12
CA ASP A 3 33.23 -0.82 28.84
C ASP A 3 32.02 -1.74 29.06
N LYS A 4 30.81 -1.18 28.93
CA LYS A 4 29.58 -1.96 28.94
C LYS A 4 29.50 -2.70 27.61
N GLN A 5 29.83 -4.00 27.61
CA GLN A 5 29.58 -4.87 26.47
C GLN A 5 28.07 -4.99 26.26
N ILE A 6 27.60 -4.59 25.09
CA ILE A 6 26.20 -4.76 24.68
C ILE A 6 26.11 -6.09 23.91
N LYS A 7 25.26 -7.01 24.37
CA LYS A 7 24.92 -8.22 23.64
C LYS A 7 23.71 -7.95 22.75
N ILE A 8 23.86 -8.23 21.45
CA ILE A 8 22.77 -8.10 20.46
C ILE A 8 22.37 -9.52 20.05
N TYR A 9 21.07 -9.83 20.22
CA TYR A 9 20.48 -11.08 19.75
C TYR A 9 19.63 -10.81 18.52
N LEU A 10 19.92 -11.48 17.42
CA LEU A 10 19.15 -11.40 16.18
C LEU A 10 18.13 -12.52 16.12
N ALA A 11 16.86 -12.18 16.01
CA ALA A 11 15.80 -13.18 15.82
C ALA A 11 15.94 -13.90 14.47
N SER A 12 15.52 -15.14 14.41
CA SER A 12 15.43 -15.93 13.18
C SER A 12 14.17 -16.81 13.25
N PRO A 13 13.31 -16.79 12.22
CA PRO A 13 13.41 -16.00 10.99
C PRO A 13 13.16 -14.50 11.25
N ARG A 14 13.68 -13.66 10.35
CA ARG A 14 13.48 -12.19 10.37
C ARG A 14 13.38 -11.65 8.94
N GLY A 15 12.73 -10.48 8.78
CA GLY A 15 12.54 -9.83 7.50
C GLY A 15 11.12 -9.28 7.38
N PHE A 16 10.74 -8.94 6.17
CA PHE A 16 9.38 -8.52 5.86
C PHE A 16 8.45 -9.73 5.71
N CYS A 17 7.15 -9.50 5.86
CA CYS A 17 6.16 -10.51 5.48
C CYS A 17 6.03 -10.56 3.95
N ALA A 18 5.49 -11.67 3.44
CA ALA A 18 5.30 -11.86 2.00
C ALA A 18 4.46 -10.76 1.33
N GLY A 19 3.52 -10.13 2.06
CA GLY A 19 2.72 -9.00 1.54
C GLY A 19 3.56 -7.75 1.31
N VAL A 20 4.47 -7.43 2.23
CA VAL A 20 5.40 -6.30 2.11
C VAL A 20 6.40 -6.55 1.00
N ASP A 21 7.03 -7.73 0.95
CA ASP A 21 7.98 -8.09 -0.10
C ASP A 21 7.32 -8.00 -1.49
N ARG A 22 6.09 -8.54 -1.64
CA ARG A 22 5.32 -8.46 -2.87
C ARG A 22 5.07 -7.00 -3.31
N ALA A 23 4.68 -6.13 -2.39
CA ALA A 23 4.39 -4.73 -2.71
C ALA A 23 5.65 -3.99 -3.18
N ILE A 24 6.78 -4.20 -2.51
CA ILE A 24 8.09 -3.65 -2.93
C ILE A 24 8.48 -4.16 -4.31
N GLU A 25 8.34 -5.45 -4.56
CA GLU A 25 8.63 -6.09 -5.84
C GLU A 25 7.78 -5.53 -6.98
N ILE A 26 6.50 -5.26 -6.74
CA ILE A 26 5.60 -4.65 -7.73
C ILE A 26 6.15 -3.28 -8.16
N VAL A 27 6.58 -2.43 -7.23
CA VAL A 27 7.16 -1.12 -7.58
C VAL A 27 8.43 -1.28 -8.40
N LYS A 28 9.34 -2.15 -7.99
CA LYS A 28 10.59 -2.40 -8.73
C LYS A 28 10.33 -2.91 -10.15
N LYS A 29 9.49 -3.94 -10.29
CA LYS A 29 9.12 -4.49 -11.61
C LYS A 29 8.39 -3.49 -12.49
N SER A 30 7.60 -2.59 -11.89
CA SER A 30 6.95 -1.52 -12.63
C SER A 30 7.96 -0.50 -13.16
N LEU A 31 8.97 -0.15 -12.37
CA LEU A 31 10.08 0.70 -12.81
C LEU A 31 10.90 0.04 -13.94
N GLU A 32 11.13 -1.27 -13.85
CA GLU A 32 11.81 -2.04 -14.91
C GLU A 32 10.99 -2.05 -16.21
N LYS A 33 9.68 -2.26 -16.10
CA LYS A 33 8.78 -2.40 -17.25
C LYS A 33 8.45 -1.07 -17.93
N PHE A 34 8.14 -0.04 -17.16
CA PHE A 34 7.63 1.22 -17.68
C PHE A 34 8.68 2.35 -17.68
N GLY A 35 9.83 2.13 -17.02
CA GLY A 35 10.82 3.18 -16.78
C GLY A 35 10.38 4.15 -15.67
N SER A 36 11.31 5.04 -15.30
CA SER A 36 11.03 6.12 -14.34
C SER A 36 10.34 7.30 -15.05
N PRO A 37 9.40 8.00 -14.39
CA PRO A 37 8.87 7.72 -13.08
C PRO A 37 7.74 6.67 -13.08
N VAL A 38 7.51 6.05 -11.92
CA VAL A 38 6.30 5.29 -11.60
C VAL A 38 5.69 5.92 -10.35
N TYR A 39 4.39 6.15 -10.36
CA TYR A 39 3.69 6.77 -9.24
C TYR A 39 3.20 5.73 -8.24
N VAL A 40 3.26 6.06 -6.96
CA VAL A 40 2.78 5.20 -5.86
C VAL A 40 1.87 6.04 -4.98
N ARG A 41 0.60 5.64 -4.85
CA ARG A 41 -0.34 6.33 -3.99
C ARG A 41 -0.15 5.90 -2.54
N HIS A 42 0.11 6.85 -1.66
CA HIS A 42 0.57 6.71 -0.28
C HIS A 42 1.90 5.96 -0.17
N GLU A 43 2.43 5.81 1.04
CA GLU A 43 3.59 4.95 1.28
C GLU A 43 3.24 3.51 0.91
N ILE A 44 4.09 2.85 0.11
CA ILE A 44 3.85 1.46 -0.29
C ILE A 44 3.74 0.53 0.93
N VAL A 45 4.53 0.82 1.94
CA VAL A 45 4.56 0.21 3.27
C VAL A 45 5.06 1.23 4.28
N HIS A 46 4.68 1.11 5.55
CA HIS A 46 5.13 2.02 6.62
C HIS A 46 6.60 1.74 7.03
N ASN A 47 7.52 1.97 6.10
CA ASN A 47 8.95 1.86 6.34
C ASN A 47 9.72 2.94 5.57
N LYS A 48 10.22 3.93 6.29
CA LYS A 48 10.93 5.06 5.71
C LYS A 48 12.12 4.67 4.84
N HIS A 49 12.91 3.67 5.24
CA HIS A 49 14.06 3.19 4.46
C HIS A 49 13.62 2.58 3.13
N VAL A 50 12.53 1.82 3.12
CA VAL A 50 11.96 1.27 1.89
C VAL A 50 11.49 2.38 0.98
N VAL A 51 10.69 3.33 1.50
CA VAL A 51 10.18 4.47 0.73
C VAL A 51 11.32 5.27 0.10
N GLU A 52 12.33 5.64 0.89
CA GLU A 52 13.49 6.39 0.41
C GLU A 52 14.32 5.60 -0.62
N SER A 53 14.44 4.27 -0.46
CA SER A 53 15.14 3.45 -1.45
C SER A 53 14.40 3.40 -2.80
N LEU A 54 13.07 3.33 -2.77
CA LEU A 54 12.25 3.34 -3.98
C LEU A 54 12.24 4.70 -4.67
N LYS A 55 12.23 5.80 -3.91
CA LYS A 55 12.39 7.16 -4.45
C LYS A 55 13.71 7.31 -5.22
N LYS A 56 14.81 6.78 -4.68
CA LYS A 56 16.15 6.84 -5.33
C LYS A 56 16.18 6.15 -6.69
N ILE A 57 15.35 5.15 -6.92
CA ILE A 57 15.29 4.42 -8.20
C ILE A 57 14.15 4.92 -9.12
N GLY A 58 13.45 6.00 -8.73
CA GLY A 58 12.52 6.71 -9.60
C GLY A 58 11.04 6.53 -9.28
N ALA A 59 10.68 5.99 -8.11
CA ALA A 59 9.30 6.01 -7.65
C ALA A 59 8.93 7.39 -7.10
N ILE A 60 7.77 7.92 -7.48
CA ILE A 60 7.19 9.17 -6.98
C ILE A 60 5.98 8.83 -6.13
N PHE A 61 6.02 9.22 -4.87
CA PHE A 61 4.91 9.01 -3.94
C PHE A 61 3.99 10.23 -3.95
N VAL A 62 2.69 9.96 -4.07
CA VAL A 62 1.61 10.96 -4.08
C VAL A 62 0.55 10.59 -3.06
N GLU A 63 -0.15 11.57 -2.53
CA GLU A 63 -1.28 11.33 -1.63
C GLU A 63 -2.56 11.10 -2.44
N GLU A 64 -2.81 11.92 -3.47
CA GLU A 64 -4.01 11.83 -4.29
C GLU A 64 -3.68 11.70 -5.80
N LEU A 65 -4.61 11.13 -6.57
CA LEU A 65 -4.40 10.84 -8.00
C LEU A 65 -4.29 12.10 -8.88
N ASP A 66 -4.89 13.19 -8.45
CA ASP A 66 -4.85 14.48 -9.17
C ASP A 66 -3.50 15.18 -9.08
N GLU A 67 -2.66 14.83 -8.11
CA GLU A 67 -1.27 15.29 -8.04
C GLU A 67 -0.39 14.74 -9.18
N ILE A 68 -0.85 13.65 -9.84
CA ILE A 68 -0.08 12.99 -10.90
C ILE A 68 -0.17 13.82 -12.18
N LYS A 69 0.98 14.36 -12.58
CA LYS A 69 1.09 15.23 -13.76
C LYS A 69 1.07 14.42 -15.06
N ASP A 70 1.80 13.31 -15.12
CA ASP A 70 1.88 12.45 -16.30
C ASP A 70 0.96 11.23 -16.11
N LYS A 71 -0.27 11.37 -16.61
CA LYS A 71 -1.31 10.33 -16.53
C LYS A 71 -1.09 9.14 -17.47
N SER A 72 -0.10 9.21 -18.36
CA SER A 72 0.29 8.08 -19.21
C SER A 72 1.09 7.02 -18.44
N ARG A 73 1.55 7.34 -17.22
CA ARG A 73 2.29 6.46 -16.36
C ARG A 73 1.38 5.71 -15.40
N PRO A 74 1.68 4.45 -15.08
CA PRO A 74 0.87 3.69 -14.14
C PRO A 74 1.01 4.24 -12.72
N VAL A 75 -0.08 4.16 -11.96
CA VAL A 75 -0.09 4.39 -10.51
C VAL A 75 -0.19 3.06 -9.77
N ILE A 76 0.57 2.90 -8.71
CA ILE A 76 0.55 1.71 -7.85
C ILE A 76 -0.21 2.04 -6.57
N PHE A 77 -1.21 1.23 -6.23
CA PHE A 77 -1.89 1.33 -4.95
C PHE A 77 -1.13 0.56 -3.88
N SER A 78 -1.01 1.14 -2.69
CA SER A 78 -0.18 0.61 -1.62
C SER A 78 -0.68 -0.72 -1.05
N ALA A 79 0.18 -1.38 -0.25
CA ALA A 79 -0.15 -2.65 0.40
C ALA A 79 -1.35 -2.57 1.36
N HIS A 80 -1.68 -1.36 1.83
CA HIS A 80 -2.78 -1.10 2.78
C HIS A 80 -4.18 -1.25 2.16
N GLY A 81 -4.25 -1.31 0.83
CA GLY A 81 -5.51 -1.26 0.08
C GLY A 81 -6.03 0.15 -0.12
N VAL A 82 -7.03 0.27 -0.94
CA VAL A 82 -7.69 1.54 -1.28
C VAL A 82 -9.21 1.40 -1.24
N PRO A 83 -9.95 2.48 -0.95
CA PRO A 83 -11.40 2.51 -1.15
C PRO A 83 -11.79 2.23 -2.60
N LYS A 84 -12.96 1.65 -2.84
CA LYS A 84 -13.48 1.37 -4.21
C LYS A 84 -13.58 2.61 -5.10
N SER A 85 -13.70 3.79 -4.53
CA SER A 85 -13.72 5.07 -5.25
C SER A 85 -12.40 5.38 -5.95
N ILE A 86 -11.26 4.89 -5.44
CA ILE A 86 -9.95 5.20 -6.02
C ILE A 86 -9.71 4.51 -7.38
N PRO A 87 -9.96 3.19 -7.54
CA PRO A 87 -9.94 2.58 -8.86
C PRO A 87 -10.93 3.22 -9.86
N ALA A 88 -12.13 3.61 -9.39
CA ALA A 88 -13.10 4.31 -10.22
C ALA A 88 -12.54 5.67 -10.69
N GLN A 89 -11.98 6.47 -9.78
CA GLN A 89 -11.32 7.73 -10.10
C GLN A 89 -10.15 7.55 -11.08
N ALA A 90 -9.32 6.51 -10.91
CA ALA A 90 -8.24 6.21 -11.85
C ALA A 90 -8.77 5.94 -13.25
N ASN A 91 -9.86 5.17 -13.37
CA ASN A 91 -10.53 4.90 -14.66
C ASN A 91 -11.10 6.19 -15.28
N ASP A 92 -11.75 7.05 -14.51
CA ASP A 92 -12.29 8.34 -14.98
C ASP A 92 -11.16 9.26 -15.49
N LEU A 93 -10.01 9.21 -14.83
CA LEU A 93 -8.79 9.94 -15.23
C LEU A 93 -8.03 9.24 -16.38
N LYS A 94 -8.50 8.09 -16.87
CA LYS A 94 -7.86 7.26 -17.91
C LYS A 94 -6.42 6.86 -17.55
N MET A 95 -6.19 6.56 -16.28
CA MET A 95 -4.90 6.14 -15.75
C MET A 95 -4.87 4.63 -15.58
N ASP A 96 -3.80 4.00 -16.05
CA ASP A 96 -3.51 2.61 -15.70
C ASP A 96 -3.11 2.52 -14.22
N TYR A 97 -3.62 1.51 -13.52
CA TYR A 97 -3.22 1.27 -12.13
C TYR A 97 -2.80 -0.17 -11.89
N ILE A 98 -1.95 -0.36 -10.90
CA ILE A 98 -1.46 -1.68 -10.45
C ILE A 98 -1.79 -1.79 -8.96
N ASP A 99 -2.57 -2.81 -8.60
CA ASP A 99 -2.97 -3.04 -7.21
C ASP A 99 -1.92 -3.88 -6.48
N ALA A 100 -1.20 -3.25 -5.56
CA ALA A 100 -0.25 -3.92 -4.68
C ALA A 100 -0.83 -4.28 -3.30
N THR A 101 -2.16 -4.18 -3.11
CA THR A 101 -2.82 -4.55 -1.87
C THR A 101 -2.40 -5.93 -1.38
N CYS A 102 -2.06 -6.02 -0.11
CA CYS A 102 -1.70 -7.29 0.52
C CYS A 102 -2.87 -8.29 0.40
N PRO A 103 -2.63 -9.54 -0.02
CA PRO A 103 -3.70 -10.54 -0.12
C PRO A 103 -4.48 -10.75 1.18
N LEU A 104 -3.84 -10.58 2.35
CA LEU A 104 -4.53 -10.66 3.64
C LEU A 104 -5.49 -9.49 3.84
N VAL A 105 -5.11 -8.28 3.45
CA VAL A 105 -5.99 -7.10 3.45
C VAL A 105 -7.18 -7.33 2.51
N SER A 106 -6.92 -7.80 1.29
CA SER A 106 -7.99 -8.15 0.33
C SER A 106 -8.94 -9.24 0.85
N LYS A 107 -8.42 -10.18 1.66
CA LYS A 107 -9.26 -11.19 2.31
C LYS A 107 -10.22 -10.55 3.31
N VAL A 108 -9.72 -9.66 4.17
CA VAL A 108 -10.54 -8.96 5.16
C VAL A 108 -11.58 -8.05 4.49
N HIS A 109 -11.22 -7.36 3.39
CA HIS A 109 -12.20 -6.60 2.60
C HIS A 109 -13.37 -7.47 2.13
N ARG A 110 -13.07 -8.63 1.53
CA ARG A 110 -14.12 -9.57 1.06
C ARG A 110 -14.98 -10.10 2.20
N GLU A 111 -14.38 -10.37 3.35
CA GLU A 111 -15.11 -10.83 4.53
C GLU A 111 -16.05 -9.73 5.05
N ALA A 112 -15.57 -8.51 5.18
CA ALA A 112 -16.40 -7.36 5.56
C ALA A 112 -17.55 -7.11 4.57
N GLU A 113 -17.30 -7.20 3.26
CA GLU A 113 -18.36 -7.11 2.25
C GLU A 113 -19.42 -8.21 2.41
N ASN A 114 -19.01 -9.44 2.68
CA ASN A 114 -19.93 -10.57 2.86
C ASN A 114 -20.77 -10.41 4.14
N LEU A 115 -20.17 -9.94 5.23
CA LEU A 115 -20.89 -9.65 6.48
C LEU A 115 -21.89 -8.50 6.28
N ASN A 116 -21.47 -7.42 5.61
CA ASN A 116 -22.36 -6.32 5.31
C ASN A 116 -23.58 -6.75 4.44
N LYS A 117 -23.37 -7.62 3.44
CA LYS A 117 -24.48 -8.17 2.62
C LYS A 117 -25.45 -9.03 3.43
N LYS A 118 -25.00 -9.64 4.52
CA LYS A 118 -25.85 -10.42 5.45
C LYS A 118 -26.61 -9.54 6.44
N GLY A 119 -26.31 -8.24 6.48
CA GLY A 119 -26.89 -7.31 7.44
C GLY A 119 -26.20 -7.31 8.81
N ASP A 120 -25.04 -7.94 8.91
CA ASP A 120 -24.28 -7.98 10.17
C ASP A 120 -23.71 -6.61 10.52
N HIS A 121 -23.62 -6.30 11.82
CA HIS A 121 -22.94 -5.12 12.31
C HIS A 121 -21.44 -5.35 12.38
N ILE A 122 -20.67 -4.50 11.71
CA ILE A 122 -19.20 -4.57 11.69
C ILE A 122 -18.65 -3.47 12.58
N LEU A 123 -17.85 -3.85 13.59
CA LEU A 123 -17.07 -2.94 14.41
C LEU A 123 -15.62 -2.96 13.95
N LEU A 124 -15.15 -1.82 13.42
CA LEU A 124 -13.76 -1.62 13.05
C LEU A 124 -13.04 -0.86 14.16
N ILE A 125 -12.00 -1.48 14.73
CA ILE A 125 -11.15 -0.87 15.76
C ILE A 125 -9.80 -0.56 15.14
N GLY A 126 -9.39 0.72 15.13
CA GLY A 126 -8.14 1.17 14.55
C GLY A 126 -7.91 2.67 14.71
N HIS A 127 -6.78 3.15 14.23
CA HIS A 127 -6.50 4.58 14.22
C HIS A 127 -7.29 5.28 13.12
N ARG A 128 -7.89 6.42 13.47
CA ARG A 128 -8.55 7.29 12.48
C ARG A 128 -7.55 7.72 11.40
N ASN A 129 -7.98 7.71 10.15
CA ASN A 129 -7.18 8.08 8.98
C ASN A 129 -6.00 7.15 8.66
N HIS A 130 -5.82 6.03 9.34
CA HIS A 130 -4.87 5.02 8.87
C HIS A 130 -5.32 4.47 7.52
N PRO A 131 -4.44 4.40 6.48
CA PRO A 131 -4.84 4.02 5.12
C PRO A 131 -5.60 2.70 5.04
N GLU A 132 -5.18 1.68 5.80
CA GLU A 132 -5.88 0.41 5.86
C GLU A 132 -7.27 0.55 6.52
N ALA A 133 -7.39 1.29 7.63
CA ALA A 133 -8.69 1.53 8.26
C ALA A 133 -9.64 2.29 7.32
N VAL A 134 -9.14 3.28 6.60
CA VAL A 134 -9.91 4.04 5.59
C VAL A 134 -10.40 3.12 4.48
N SER A 135 -9.57 2.18 4.01
CA SER A 135 -9.95 1.24 2.95
C SER A 135 -11.13 0.35 3.33
N TYR A 136 -11.32 0.02 4.61
CA TYR A 136 -12.47 -0.76 5.12
C TYR A 136 -13.73 0.08 5.34
N THR A 137 -13.60 1.34 5.76
CA THR A 137 -14.77 2.17 6.11
C THR A 137 -15.63 2.53 4.91
N HIS A 138 -15.08 2.51 3.70
CA HIS A 138 -15.80 2.77 2.44
C HIS A 138 -16.57 1.54 1.88
N LEU A 139 -16.56 0.41 2.57
CA LEU A 139 -17.36 -0.77 2.17
C LEU A 139 -18.85 -0.61 2.50
N ARG A 140 -19.22 0.47 3.20
CA ARG A 140 -20.58 0.75 3.71
C ARG A 140 -21.40 1.72 2.84
N ALA A 141 -20.84 2.16 1.73
CA ALA A 141 -21.52 3.07 0.80
C ALA A 141 -22.25 2.31 -0.31
#